data_a82bfbdf8b7cc1db9f2bf382c0bcfb8d
#
_entry.id   a82bfbdf8b7cc1db9f2bf382c0bcfb8d
#
_cell.length_a   1.000
_cell.length_b   1.000
_cell.length_c   1.000
_cell.angle_alpha   90.00
_cell.angle_beta   90.00
_cell.angle_gamma   90.00
#
_symmetry.space_group_name_H-M   'P 1'
#
loop_
_entity.id
_entity.type
_entity.pdbx_description
1 polymer ?
#
loop_
_entity_poly.entity_id
_entity_poly.type
_entity_poly.pdbx_seq_one_letter_code
_entity_poly.pdbx_strand_id
1 'polypeptide(L)'
;MATAYGTALGLDTTGLLLALLLTQIVAFPAALLFGRISRKVSASRLILVCISAYFLIALYGIGLHRQYQFWILAVCVGCFQGAVQSMSRSYYAKIIPAEKSGEYFGIYDICGKGASFMGTILVSAVSQITGSVNLGVGALSVMFLAGFFLFLKADKTEKSEEEQVNPGVLFQQPGLGQ
;
A
#
# COMPACT_ATOMS: atom_id res chain seq x y z
N MET A 1 10.66 -10.46 3.83
CA MET A 1 10.65 -9.51 4.96
C MET A 1 9.84 -10.01 6.15
N ALA A 2 8.54 -10.31 6.02
CA ALA A 2 7.72 -10.75 7.15
C ALA A 2 8.26 -12.01 7.86
N THR A 3 8.78 -12.99 7.10
CA THR A 3 9.41 -14.19 7.67
C THR A 3 10.69 -13.87 8.43
N ALA A 4 11.58 -13.04 7.87
CA ALA A 4 12.82 -12.63 8.55
C ALA A 4 12.53 -11.83 9.82
N TYR A 5 11.49 -11.01 9.81
CA TYR A 5 11.02 -10.28 10.98
C TYR A 5 10.49 -11.22 12.06
N GLY A 6 9.64 -12.16 11.69
CA GLY A 6 9.09 -13.13 12.64
C GLY A 6 10.14 -14.09 13.22
N THR A 7 11.12 -14.55 12.41
CA THR A 7 12.23 -15.35 12.95
C THR A 7 13.11 -14.58 13.92
N ALA A 8 13.33 -13.30 13.69
CA ALA A 8 14.07 -12.44 14.60
C ALA A 8 13.34 -12.22 15.94
N LEU A 9 12.00 -12.33 15.94
CA LEU A 9 11.18 -12.32 17.17
C LEU A 9 11.08 -13.69 17.87
N GLY A 10 11.78 -14.71 17.36
CA GLY A 10 11.75 -16.06 17.94
C GLY A 10 10.44 -16.83 17.68
N LEU A 11 9.67 -16.41 16.67
CA LEU A 11 8.43 -17.08 16.28
C LEU A 11 8.73 -18.39 15.52
N ASP A 12 7.90 -19.40 15.76
CA ASP A 12 7.99 -20.68 15.06
C ASP A 12 7.78 -20.50 13.53
N THR A 13 8.64 -21.13 12.75
CA THR A 13 8.61 -21.07 11.28
C THR A 13 7.25 -21.48 10.70
N THR A 14 6.61 -22.48 11.29
CA THR A 14 5.28 -22.95 10.89
C THR A 14 4.23 -21.86 11.12
N GLY A 15 4.28 -21.19 12.27
CA GLY A 15 3.40 -20.06 12.59
C GLY A 15 3.56 -18.90 11.62
N LEU A 16 4.79 -18.61 11.16
CA LEU A 16 5.07 -17.57 10.17
C LEU A 16 4.50 -17.91 8.78
N LEU A 17 4.65 -19.16 8.34
CA LEU A 17 4.09 -19.61 7.07
C LEU A 17 2.56 -19.58 7.08
N LEU A 18 1.93 -19.98 8.19
CA LEU A 18 0.50 -19.90 8.38
C LEU A 18 0.00 -18.43 8.39
N ALA A 19 0.74 -17.52 9.02
CA ALA A 19 0.41 -16.10 9.01
C ALA A 19 0.49 -15.49 7.59
N LEU A 20 1.50 -15.89 6.80
CA LEU A 20 1.59 -15.49 5.39
C LEU A 20 0.42 -16.03 4.57
N LEU A 21 0.05 -17.28 4.77
CA LEU A 21 -1.10 -17.89 4.10
C LEU A 21 -2.40 -17.16 4.48
N LEU A 22 -2.58 -16.87 5.77
CA LEU A 22 -3.71 -16.10 6.26
C LEU A 22 -3.78 -14.72 5.61
N THR A 23 -2.64 -14.03 5.48
CA THR A 23 -2.55 -12.75 4.80
C THR A 23 -3.12 -12.83 3.37
N GLN A 24 -2.78 -13.88 2.62
CA GLN A 24 -3.27 -14.06 1.24
C GLN A 24 -4.76 -14.43 1.18
N ILE A 25 -5.23 -15.26 2.11
CA ILE A 25 -6.65 -15.61 2.21
C ILE A 25 -7.49 -14.36 2.52
N VAL A 26 -7.02 -13.49 3.40
CA VAL A 26 -7.69 -12.23 3.76
C VAL A 26 -7.61 -11.19 2.63
N ALA A 27 -6.48 -11.14 1.92
CA ALA A 27 -6.27 -10.19 0.83
C ALA A 27 -7.27 -10.36 -0.32
N PHE A 28 -7.68 -11.59 -0.62
CA PHE A 28 -8.60 -11.88 -1.71
C PHE A 28 -10.00 -11.25 -1.51
N PRO A 29 -10.75 -11.53 -0.43
CA PRO A 29 -12.04 -10.90 -0.19
C PRO A 29 -11.92 -9.39 0.02
N ALA A 30 -10.83 -8.92 0.64
CA ALA A 30 -10.57 -7.49 0.80
C ALA A 30 -10.45 -6.80 -0.57
N ALA A 31 -9.70 -7.34 -1.51
CA ALA A 31 -9.58 -6.80 -2.87
C ALA A 31 -10.94 -6.68 -3.57
N LEU A 32 -11.83 -7.68 -3.40
CA LEU A 32 -13.19 -7.65 -3.95
C LEU A 32 -14.05 -6.57 -3.31
N LEU A 33 -13.98 -6.42 -1.98
CA LEU A 33 -14.72 -5.39 -1.24
C LEU A 33 -14.27 -3.99 -1.65
N PHE A 34 -12.98 -3.72 -1.65
CA PHE A 34 -12.44 -2.44 -2.08
C PHE A 34 -12.73 -2.16 -3.57
N GLY A 35 -12.71 -3.19 -4.43
CA GLY A 35 -13.15 -3.09 -5.82
C GLY A 35 -14.61 -2.66 -5.97
N ARG A 36 -15.51 -3.09 -5.07
CA ARG A 36 -16.90 -2.60 -5.03
C ARG A 36 -17.01 -1.18 -4.49
N ILE A 37 -16.26 -0.86 -3.44
CA ILE A 37 -16.25 0.48 -2.82
C ILE A 37 -15.72 1.53 -3.81
N SER A 38 -14.73 1.17 -4.65
CA SER A 38 -14.15 2.07 -5.65
C SER A 38 -15.12 2.52 -6.74
N ARG A 39 -16.27 1.85 -6.87
CA ARG A 39 -17.35 2.31 -7.76
C ARG A 39 -18.11 3.52 -7.20
N LYS A 40 -18.06 3.72 -5.87
CA LYS A 40 -18.76 4.82 -5.17
C LYS A 40 -17.80 5.91 -4.68
N VAL A 41 -16.55 5.58 -4.46
CA VAL A 41 -15.52 6.46 -3.91
C VAL A 41 -14.37 6.52 -4.90
N SER A 42 -13.78 7.70 -5.09
CA SER A 42 -12.62 7.90 -5.95
C SER A 42 -11.47 6.96 -5.55
N ALA A 43 -10.88 6.28 -6.53
CA ALA A 43 -9.75 5.35 -6.32
C ALA A 43 -8.57 6.05 -5.62
N SER A 44 -8.32 7.30 -5.95
CA SER A 44 -7.30 8.15 -5.33
C SER A 44 -7.50 8.29 -3.81
N ARG A 45 -8.72 8.56 -3.35
CA ARG A 45 -9.02 8.64 -1.90
C ARG A 45 -8.82 7.30 -1.21
N LEU A 46 -9.21 6.20 -1.85
CA LEU A 46 -9.03 4.86 -1.29
C LEU A 46 -7.54 4.50 -1.18
N ILE A 47 -6.73 4.86 -2.16
CA ILE A 47 -5.27 4.68 -2.13
C ILE A 47 -4.67 5.44 -0.95
N LEU A 48 -5.06 6.71 -0.73
CA LEU A 48 -4.60 7.52 0.41
C LEU A 48 -4.97 6.88 1.75
N VAL A 49 -6.20 6.37 1.88
CA VAL A 49 -6.63 5.65 3.09
C VAL A 49 -5.76 4.41 3.32
N CYS A 50 -5.47 3.64 2.26
CA CYS A 50 -4.61 2.46 2.37
C CYS A 50 -3.18 2.82 2.76
N ILE A 51 -2.58 3.88 2.19
CA ILE A 51 -1.23 4.33 2.55
C ILE A 51 -1.20 4.77 4.02
N SER A 52 -2.22 5.51 4.48
CA SER A 52 -2.34 5.91 5.88
C SER A 52 -2.46 4.70 6.81
N ALA A 53 -3.23 3.69 6.41
CA ALA A 53 -3.35 2.45 7.17
C ALA A 53 -2.00 1.70 7.25
N TYR A 54 -1.24 1.62 6.16
CA TYR A 54 0.10 1.03 6.18
C TYR A 54 1.07 1.80 7.06
N PHE A 55 0.99 3.12 7.08
CA PHE A 55 1.77 3.94 8.01
C PHE A 55 1.48 3.56 9.47
N LEU A 56 0.20 3.45 9.85
CA LEU A 56 -0.20 3.04 11.19
C LEU A 56 0.22 1.60 11.51
N ILE A 57 0.10 0.68 10.55
CA ILE A 57 0.55 -0.71 10.69
C ILE A 57 2.06 -0.77 10.92
N ALA A 58 2.85 0.03 10.20
CA ALA A 58 4.30 0.09 10.37
C ALA A 58 4.69 0.65 11.75
N LEU A 59 3.98 1.67 12.24
CA LEU A 59 4.16 2.19 13.60
C LEU A 59 3.80 1.15 14.67
N TYR A 60 2.69 0.43 14.49
CA TYR A 60 2.30 -0.66 15.38
C TYR A 60 3.37 -1.77 15.43
N GLY A 61 4.01 -2.04 14.30
CA GLY A 61 5.10 -3.01 14.16
C GLY A 61 6.30 -2.72 15.08
N ILE A 62 6.55 -1.46 15.45
CA ILE A 62 7.65 -1.09 16.35
C ILE A 62 7.45 -1.71 17.75
N GLY A 63 6.20 -1.77 18.22
CA GLY A 63 5.84 -2.28 19.55
C GLY A 63 5.51 -3.78 19.59
N LEU A 64 5.89 -4.55 18.59
CA LEU A 64 5.54 -5.97 18.50
C LEU A 64 6.46 -6.81 19.39
N HIS A 65 5.88 -7.49 20.37
CA HIS A 65 6.61 -8.37 21.29
C HIS A 65 5.95 -9.74 21.49
N ARG A 66 4.74 -9.94 20.98
CA ARG A 66 3.96 -11.17 21.21
C ARG A 66 3.43 -11.76 19.90
N GLN A 67 3.38 -13.08 19.82
CA GLN A 67 2.93 -13.83 18.64
C GLN A 67 1.52 -13.47 18.18
N TYR A 68 0.56 -13.27 19.09
CA TYR A 68 -0.81 -12.89 18.70
C TYR A 68 -0.90 -11.51 18.01
N GLN A 69 -0.02 -10.58 18.40
CA GLN A 69 0.08 -9.27 17.77
C GLN A 69 0.54 -9.39 16.30
N PHE A 70 1.45 -10.35 16.03
CA PHE A 70 1.88 -10.66 14.67
C PHE A 70 0.73 -11.17 13.79
N TRP A 71 -0.15 -12.02 14.34
CA TRP A 71 -1.33 -12.50 13.62
C TRP A 71 -2.32 -11.38 13.32
N ILE A 72 -2.57 -10.47 14.26
CA ILE A 72 -3.40 -9.27 14.03
C ILE A 72 -2.79 -8.41 12.92
N LEU A 73 -1.48 -8.17 12.99
CA LEU A 73 -0.74 -7.43 11.97
C LEU A 73 -0.89 -8.09 10.60
N ALA A 74 -0.76 -9.42 10.51
CA ALA A 74 -0.90 -10.17 9.26
C ALA A 74 -2.29 -9.99 8.63
N VAL A 75 -3.36 -10.04 9.43
CA VAL A 75 -4.73 -9.79 8.96
C VAL A 75 -4.88 -8.34 8.47
N CYS A 76 -4.40 -7.35 9.23
CA CYS A 76 -4.46 -5.95 8.82
C CYS A 76 -3.69 -5.70 7.51
N VAL A 77 -2.47 -6.23 7.40
CA VAL A 77 -1.68 -6.15 6.16
C VAL A 77 -2.43 -6.81 5.00
N GLY A 78 -3.00 -8.00 5.21
CA GLY A 78 -3.78 -8.71 4.19
C GLY A 78 -4.95 -7.89 3.66
N CYS A 79 -5.73 -7.26 4.56
CA CYS A 79 -6.87 -6.42 4.17
C CYS A 79 -6.47 -5.28 3.23
N PHE A 80 -5.38 -4.58 3.54
CA PHE A 80 -4.96 -3.41 2.75
C PHE A 80 -4.09 -3.78 1.55
N GLN A 81 -3.33 -4.89 1.60
CA GLN A 81 -2.45 -5.33 0.51
C GLN A 81 -3.23 -5.62 -0.77
N GLY A 82 -4.29 -6.41 -0.69
CA GLY A 82 -5.15 -6.70 -1.83
C GLY A 82 -5.84 -5.45 -2.38
N ALA A 83 -6.28 -4.57 -1.48
CA ALA A 83 -6.90 -3.30 -1.82
C ALA A 83 -5.93 -2.39 -2.60
N VAL A 84 -4.74 -2.11 -2.07
CA VAL A 84 -3.76 -1.22 -2.70
C VAL A 84 -3.36 -1.74 -4.07
N GLN A 85 -3.06 -3.03 -4.21
CA GLN A 85 -2.63 -3.60 -5.49
C GLN A 85 -3.72 -3.49 -6.56
N SER A 86 -4.97 -3.78 -6.21
CA SER A 86 -6.07 -3.70 -7.17
C SER A 86 -6.41 -2.25 -7.54
N MET A 87 -6.43 -1.35 -6.55
CA MET A 87 -6.73 0.07 -6.77
C MET A 87 -5.66 0.80 -7.55
N SER A 88 -4.37 0.60 -7.21
CA SER A 88 -3.24 1.23 -7.88
C SER A 88 -3.19 0.85 -9.36
N ARG A 89 -3.37 -0.43 -9.68
CA ARG A 89 -3.42 -0.89 -11.08
C ARG A 89 -4.62 -0.34 -11.82
N SER A 90 -5.79 -0.30 -11.20
CA SER A 90 -7.00 0.25 -11.80
C SER A 90 -6.90 1.77 -12.02
N TYR A 91 -6.31 2.49 -11.07
CA TYR A 91 -6.07 3.93 -11.18
C TYR A 91 -5.07 4.23 -12.30
N TYR A 92 -3.95 3.51 -12.32
CA TYR A 92 -2.92 3.65 -13.34
C TYR A 92 -3.44 3.36 -14.74
N ALA A 93 -4.26 2.30 -14.90
CA ALA A 93 -4.88 1.95 -16.18
C ALA A 93 -5.79 3.04 -16.76
N LYS A 94 -6.34 3.93 -15.93
CA LYS A 94 -7.18 5.05 -16.38
C LYS A 94 -6.38 6.24 -16.89
N ILE A 95 -5.16 6.40 -16.41
CA ILE A 95 -4.29 7.55 -16.73
C ILE A 95 -3.48 7.29 -17.99
N ILE A 96 -3.10 6.02 -18.23
CA ILE A 96 -2.22 5.66 -19.36
C ILE A 96 -2.98 5.54 -20.68
N PRO A 97 -2.35 5.91 -21.82
CA PRO A 97 -2.91 5.70 -23.15
C PRO A 97 -3.06 4.19 -23.44
N ALA A 98 -4.24 3.79 -23.94
CA ALA A 98 -4.53 2.38 -24.24
C ALA A 98 -3.55 1.75 -25.23
N GLU A 99 -3.07 2.52 -26.20
CA GLU A 99 -2.16 2.08 -27.27
C GLU A 99 -0.78 1.64 -26.77
N LYS A 100 -0.31 2.22 -25.64
CA LYS A 100 1.00 1.96 -25.06
C LYS A 100 0.93 1.32 -23.68
N SER A 101 -0.22 0.74 -23.34
CA SER A 101 -0.47 0.18 -22.00
C SER A 101 0.58 -0.84 -21.55
N GLY A 102 1.09 -1.68 -22.45
CA GLY A 102 2.13 -2.67 -22.13
C GLY A 102 3.44 -2.06 -21.66
N GLU A 103 3.91 -0.99 -22.33
CA GLU A 103 5.14 -0.29 -21.92
C GLU A 103 4.99 0.38 -20.57
N TYR A 104 3.88 1.07 -20.33
CA TYR A 104 3.61 1.76 -19.07
C TYR A 104 3.42 0.80 -17.90
N PHE A 105 2.73 -0.34 -18.09
CA PHE A 105 2.64 -1.37 -17.06
C PHE A 105 3.98 -2.03 -16.79
N GLY A 106 4.86 -2.17 -17.80
CA GLY A 106 6.23 -2.60 -17.60
C GLY A 106 7.02 -1.68 -16.66
N ILE A 107 6.93 -0.37 -16.89
CA ILE A 107 7.56 0.64 -16.00
C ILE A 107 6.96 0.57 -14.59
N TYR A 108 5.63 0.46 -14.47
CA TYR A 108 4.95 0.32 -13.18
C TYR A 108 5.46 -0.89 -12.38
N ASP A 109 5.60 -2.05 -13.03
CA ASP A 109 6.11 -3.26 -12.37
C ASP A 109 7.58 -3.14 -11.97
N ILE A 110 8.42 -2.48 -12.79
CA ILE A 110 9.83 -2.20 -12.46
C ILE A 110 9.91 -1.28 -11.24
N CYS A 111 9.13 -0.21 -11.20
CA CYS A 111 9.07 0.70 -10.06
C CYS A 111 8.59 0.00 -8.79
N GLY A 112 7.57 -0.87 -8.90
CA GLY A 112 7.06 -1.65 -7.78
C GLY A 112 8.10 -2.63 -7.21
N LYS A 113 8.83 -3.32 -8.07
CA LYS A 113 9.94 -4.21 -7.67
C LYS A 113 11.10 -3.42 -7.09
N GLY A 114 11.44 -2.27 -7.68
CA GLY A 114 12.46 -1.36 -7.17
C GLY A 114 12.12 -0.83 -5.78
N ALA A 115 10.89 -0.42 -5.54
CA ALA A 115 10.42 0.02 -4.24
C ALA A 115 10.52 -1.09 -3.18
N SER A 116 10.17 -2.33 -3.54
CA SER A 116 10.32 -3.50 -2.65
C SER A 116 11.77 -3.77 -2.30
N PHE A 117 12.69 -3.63 -3.27
CA PHE A 117 14.12 -3.77 -3.06
C PHE A 117 14.67 -2.68 -2.12
N MET A 118 14.33 -1.42 -2.36
CA MET A 118 14.71 -0.31 -1.49
C MET A 118 14.17 -0.46 -0.07
N GLY A 119 12.91 -0.90 0.07
CA GLY A 119 12.32 -1.20 1.37
C GLY A 119 13.09 -2.30 2.12
N THR A 120 13.55 -3.35 1.41
CA THR A 120 14.36 -4.42 2.00
C THR A 120 15.71 -3.89 2.48
N ILE A 121 16.40 -3.10 1.67
CA ILE A 121 17.68 -2.48 2.06
C ILE A 121 17.51 -1.59 3.28
N LEU A 122 16.46 -0.74 3.30
CA LEU A 122 16.22 0.17 4.41
C LEU A 122 15.98 -0.59 5.72
N VAL A 123 15.11 -1.59 5.71
CA VAL A 123 14.85 -2.42 6.91
C VAL A 123 16.11 -3.14 7.37
N SER A 124 16.87 -3.72 6.44
CA SER A 124 18.11 -4.43 6.76
C SER A 124 19.17 -3.49 7.34
N ALA A 125 19.39 -2.34 6.71
CA ALA A 125 20.39 -1.36 7.17
C ALA A 125 20.05 -0.82 8.57
N VAL A 126 18.80 -0.39 8.78
CA VAL A 126 18.36 0.11 10.09
C VAL A 126 18.43 -0.98 11.15
N SER A 127 18.02 -2.21 10.83
CA SER A 127 18.11 -3.35 11.76
C SER A 127 19.57 -3.67 12.16
N GLN A 128 20.50 -3.58 11.22
CA GLN A 128 21.92 -3.82 11.49
C GLN A 128 22.53 -2.70 12.35
N ILE A 129 22.19 -1.44 12.08
CA ILE A 129 22.72 -0.30 12.83
C ILE A 129 22.15 -0.24 14.24
N THR A 130 20.85 -0.52 14.40
CA THR A 130 20.15 -0.38 15.69
C THR A 130 20.14 -1.67 16.51
N GLY A 131 20.52 -2.80 15.92
CA GLY A 131 20.40 -4.13 16.53
C GLY A 131 18.97 -4.59 16.76
N SER A 132 17.94 -3.88 16.22
CA SER A 132 16.52 -4.16 16.42
C SER A 132 15.78 -4.21 15.09
N VAL A 133 15.19 -5.37 14.79
CA VAL A 133 14.38 -5.58 13.58
C VAL A 133 13.08 -4.76 13.65
N ASN A 134 12.55 -4.54 14.84
CA ASN A 134 11.35 -3.72 15.07
C ASN A 134 11.56 -2.28 14.59
N LEU A 135 12.71 -1.69 14.89
CA LEU A 135 13.07 -0.35 14.41
C LEU A 135 13.29 -0.34 12.90
N GLY A 136 13.83 -1.41 12.33
CA GLY A 136 13.93 -1.60 10.90
C GLY A 136 12.57 -1.57 10.21
N VAL A 137 11.59 -2.28 10.74
CA VAL A 137 10.21 -2.25 10.23
C VAL A 137 9.59 -0.87 10.43
N GLY A 138 9.84 -0.23 11.56
CA GLY A 138 9.39 1.15 11.83
C GLY A 138 9.93 2.17 10.82
N ALA A 139 11.12 1.96 10.29
CA ALA A 139 11.70 2.84 9.26
C ALA A 139 10.86 2.86 7.96
N LEU A 140 10.08 1.81 7.67
CA LEU A 140 9.14 1.81 6.56
C LEU A 140 8.05 2.89 6.71
N SER A 141 7.72 3.30 7.93
CA SER A 141 6.76 4.38 8.14
C SER A 141 7.20 5.68 7.48
N VAL A 142 8.50 5.96 7.45
CA VAL A 142 9.06 7.14 6.76
C VAL A 142 8.84 7.03 5.25
N MET A 143 9.02 5.84 4.66
CA MET A 143 8.74 5.61 3.23
C MET A 143 7.25 5.77 2.92
N PHE A 144 6.36 5.26 3.78
CA PHE A 144 4.92 5.44 3.60
C PHE A 144 4.50 6.89 3.73
N LEU A 145 5.11 7.64 4.66
CA LEU A 145 4.85 9.07 4.80
C LEU A 145 5.30 9.85 3.56
N ALA A 146 6.50 9.58 3.06
CA ALA A 146 7.00 10.18 1.83
C ALA A 146 6.10 9.83 0.64
N GLY A 147 5.70 8.56 0.49
CA GLY A 147 4.77 8.09 -0.53
C GLY A 147 3.40 8.79 -0.44
N PHE A 148 2.90 9.02 0.77
CA PHE A 148 1.65 9.72 1.00
C PHE A 148 1.70 11.16 0.46
N PHE A 149 2.75 11.92 0.79
CA PHE A 149 2.91 13.29 0.31
C PHE A 149 3.14 13.35 -1.21
N LEU A 150 3.94 12.43 -1.76
CA LEU A 150 4.17 12.36 -3.21
C LEU A 150 2.87 12.05 -3.96
N PHE A 151 2.09 11.10 -3.45
CA PHE A 151 0.81 10.75 -4.06
C PHE A 151 -0.20 11.89 -3.97
N LEU A 152 -0.27 12.60 -2.84
CA LEU A 152 -1.11 13.81 -2.70
C LEU A 152 -0.74 14.89 -3.72
N LYS A 153 0.57 15.10 -3.95
CA LYS A 153 1.04 16.06 -4.94
C LYS A 153 0.65 15.63 -6.36
N ALA A 154 0.85 14.36 -6.70
CA ALA A 154 0.50 13.81 -8.01
C ALA A 154 -1.02 13.91 -8.29
N ASP A 155 -1.87 13.52 -7.33
CA ASP A 155 -3.33 13.60 -7.46
C ASP A 155 -3.84 15.05 -7.63
N LYS A 156 -3.18 16.02 -6.96
CA LYS A 156 -3.50 17.44 -7.16
C LYS A 156 -3.12 17.94 -8.56
N THR A 157 -1.96 17.53 -9.05
CA THR A 157 -1.47 17.93 -10.37
C THR A 157 -2.38 17.39 -11.47
N GLU A 158 -2.75 16.11 -11.40
CA GLU A 158 -3.68 15.48 -12.34
C GLU A 158 -5.02 16.21 -12.39
N LYS A 159 -5.63 16.50 -11.24
CA LYS A 159 -6.90 17.23 -11.17
C LYS A 159 -6.80 18.64 -11.75
N SER A 160 -5.67 19.32 -11.55
CA SER A 160 -5.44 20.65 -12.11
C SER A 160 -5.30 20.60 -13.63
N GLU A 161 -4.67 19.55 -14.17
CA GLU A 161 -4.57 19.36 -15.63
C GLU A 161 -5.91 18.99 -16.26
N GLU A 162 -6.70 18.12 -15.62
CA GLU A 162 -8.07 17.80 -16.07
C GLU A 162 -8.97 19.04 -16.09
N GLU A 163 -8.85 19.91 -15.09
CA GLU A 163 -9.62 21.16 -14.99
C GLU A 163 -9.25 22.15 -16.10
N GLN A 164 -7.97 22.22 -16.48
CA GLN A 164 -7.50 23.09 -17.56
C GLN A 164 -7.91 22.59 -18.95
N VAL A 165 -7.93 21.27 -19.17
CA VAL A 165 -8.27 20.64 -20.46
C VAL A 165 -9.79 20.60 -20.68
N ASN A 166 -10.58 20.46 -19.62
CA ASN A 166 -12.04 20.35 -19.74
C ASN A 166 -12.79 21.07 -18.60
N PRO A 167 -12.96 22.41 -18.69
CA PRO A 167 -13.62 23.21 -17.66
C PRO A 167 -15.08 22.82 -17.39
N GLY A 168 -15.71 21.99 -18.23
CA GLY A 168 -17.10 21.52 -18.05
C GLY A 168 -17.26 20.33 -17.09
N VAL A 169 -16.19 19.67 -16.67
CA VAL A 169 -16.28 18.48 -15.79
C VAL A 169 -16.67 18.85 -14.35
N LEU A 170 -16.48 20.09 -13.92
CA LEU A 170 -16.88 20.58 -12.60
C LEU A 170 -18.40 20.52 -12.36
N PHE A 171 -19.22 20.52 -13.40
CA PHE A 171 -20.68 20.47 -13.31
C PHE A 171 -21.25 19.04 -13.29
N GLN A 172 -20.43 18.02 -13.45
CA GLN A 172 -20.84 16.60 -13.45
C GLN A 172 -20.44 15.82 -12.19
N GLN A 173 -20.07 16.47 -11.10
CA GLN A 173 -19.90 15.77 -9.83
C GLN A 173 -21.29 15.46 -9.25
N PRO A 174 -21.73 14.19 -9.18
CA PRO A 174 -22.97 13.83 -8.50
C PRO A 174 -22.76 13.95 -6.99
N GLY A 175 -23.18 15.06 -6.39
CA GLY A 175 -23.12 15.18 -4.94
C GLY A 175 -23.25 16.55 -4.30
N LEU A 176 -23.56 17.63 -5.07
CA LEU A 176 -23.88 18.94 -4.49
C LEU A 176 -25.19 19.49 -5.07
N GLY A 177 -26.28 18.78 -4.85
CA GLY A 177 -27.61 19.26 -5.22
C GLY A 177 -28.68 18.23 -4.86
N GLN A 178 -29.09 18.22 -3.65
CA GLN A 178 -30.40 18.06 -3.01
C GLN A 178 -30.25 17.52 -1.59
#